data_49610bd187cd84709f7470e4193eea26
#
_entry.id   49610bd187cd84709f7470e4193eea26
#
_cell.length_a   1.000
_cell.length_b   1.000
_cell.length_c   1.000
_cell.angle_alpha   90.00
_cell.angle_beta   90.00
_cell.angle_gamma   90.00
#
_symmetry.space_group_name_H-M   'P 1'
#
loop_
_entity.id
_entity.type
_entity.pdbx_description
1 polymer ?
#
loop_
_entity_poly.entity_id
_entity_poly.type
_entity_poly.pdbx_seq_one_letter_code
_entity_poly.pdbx_strand_id
1 'polypeptide(L)'
;MKSVKLTLAVLATMAMVSCGGGSSNGDNANTDNSTPSTTTETPAAPTGGAGVDLSNKGIGPVKAVNPPLGNTVDQALAAKGQELFKLNCTACHKPTKKFIGPAPKGILERRSPEWVMNMILNPEEMIANDPIAKQLLAEANGSPMANQHLTEEQARAVLEYFRTIE
;
A
#
# COMPACT_ATOMS: atom_id res chain seq x y z
N MET A 1 -7.38 47.51 -6.70
CA MET A 1 -8.44 47.86 -5.77
C MET A 1 -9.76 47.35 -6.31
N LYS A 2 -10.24 46.22 -5.91
CA LYS A 2 -11.66 45.82 -6.04
C LYS A 2 -11.94 44.85 -4.90
N SER A 3 -12.62 45.39 -3.88
CA SER A 3 -13.18 44.68 -2.73
C SER A 3 -14.31 43.78 -3.21
N VAL A 4 -14.34 42.53 -2.80
CA VAL A 4 -15.53 41.70 -2.87
C VAL A 4 -15.93 41.27 -1.49
N LYS A 5 -17.16 41.64 -1.19
CA LYS A 5 -17.83 41.61 0.08
C LYS A 5 -18.15 40.19 0.54
N LEU A 6 -17.89 39.99 1.80
CA LEU A 6 -18.36 38.94 2.68
C LEU A 6 -19.91 38.92 2.75
N THR A 7 -20.53 37.77 2.51
CA THR A 7 -21.91 37.52 2.92
C THR A 7 -21.97 36.29 3.81
N LEU A 8 -22.44 36.58 5.00
CA LEU A 8 -22.71 35.68 6.12
C LEU A 8 -24.15 35.16 6.04
N ALA A 9 -24.41 34.10 6.71
CA ALA A 9 -25.69 33.46 7.11
C ALA A 9 -26.00 32.18 6.32
N VAL A 10 -26.44 31.07 6.93
CA VAL A 10 -27.48 30.86 7.95
C VAL A 10 -27.27 29.51 8.64
N LEU A 11 -27.48 29.50 9.95
CA LEU A 11 -27.70 28.33 10.81
C LEU A 11 -28.96 27.54 10.37
N ALA A 12 -28.85 26.22 10.48
CA ALA A 12 -30.03 25.37 10.70
C ALA A 12 -29.68 24.22 11.65
N THR A 13 -30.12 24.35 12.84
CA THR A 13 -30.27 23.32 13.87
C THR A 13 -31.41 22.39 13.51
N MET A 14 -31.27 21.09 13.63
CA MET A 14 -32.38 20.21 13.87
C MET A 14 -32.03 18.97 14.70
N ALA A 15 -32.92 18.73 15.60
CA ALA A 15 -32.88 17.97 16.82
C ALA A 15 -33.01 16.44 16.63
N MET A 16 -32.58 15.79 17.70
CA MET A 16 -32.80 14.44 18.22
C MET A 16 -34.11 13.74 17.81
N VAL A 17 -34.03 12.44 17.60
CA VAL A 17 -35.03 11.49 18.11
C VAL A 17 -34.30 10.21 18.59
N SER A 18 -34.54 9.95 19.87
CA SER A 18 -34.25 8.73 20.62
C SER A 18 -35.49 7.82 20.58
N CYS A 19 -35.30 6.54 20.49
CA CYS A 19 -36.17 5.46 21.02
C CYS A 19 -35.45 4.15 20.68
N GLY A 20 -35.10 3.27 21.60
CA GLY A 20 -35.87 2.65 22.65
C GLY A 20 -35.93 1.15 22.42
N GLY A 21 -35.29 0.36 23.27
CA GLY A 21 -35.78 -0.75 24.05
C GLY A 21 -36.10 -2.08 23.33
N GLY A 22 -35.58 -3.16 23.92
CA GLY A 22 -36.07 -4.49 23.66
C GLY A 22 -35.10 -5.60 24.16
N SER A 23 -35.11 -5.86 25.47
CA SER A 23 -34.64 -7.11 26.08
C SER A 23 -35.61 -8.26 25.74
N SER A 24 -35.11 -9.45 25.49
CA SER A 24 -35.73 -10.68 25.95
C SER A 24 -34.73 -11.81 26.04
N ASN A 25 -34.61 -12.32 27.25
CA ASN A 25 -33.97 -13.59 27.67
C ASN A 25 -34.68 -14.78 27.03
N GLY A 26 -33.93 -15.85 26.86
CA GLY A 26 -34.47 -17.15 26.55
C GLY A 26 -33.41 -18.22 26.77
N ASP A 27 -33.31 -18.73 28.03
CA ASP A 27 -32.60 -19.97 28.37
C ASP A 27 -33.20 -21.14 27.63
N ASN A 28 -32.43 -22.02 27.08
CA ASN A 28 -32.69 -23.46 27.31
C ASN A 28 -31.44 -24.33 27.06
N ALA A 29 -31.33 -25.30 27.93
CA ALA A 29 -30.22 -26.20 28.14
C ALA A 29 -30.25 -27.44 27.24
N ASN A 30 -29.05 -27.95 27.03
CA ASN A 30 -28.67 -29.38 27.03
C ASN A 30 -29.09 -30.27 25.85
N THR A 31 -28.10 -30.85 25.18
CA THR A 31 -27.88 -32.31 25.16
C THR A 31 -26.59 -32.63 24.36
N ASP A 32 -25.76 -33.48 24.95
CA ASP A 32 -24.59 -34.16 24.41
C ASP A 32 -24.78 -34.72 23.00
N ASN A 33 -23.77 -34.64 22.18
CA ASN A 33 -23.16 -35.83 21.61
C ASN A 33 -21.89 -35.55 20.77
N SER A 34 -20.83 -36.25 21.15
CA SER A 34 -19.76 -36.85 20.31
C SER A 34 -19.00 -35.97 19.31
N THR A 35 -17.75 -35.74 19.69
CA THR A 35 -16.58 -35.42 18.89
C THR A 35 -16.50 -36.25 17.60
N PRO A 36 -16.10 -35.60 16.47
CA PRO A 36 -14.79 -35.96 15.96
C PRO A 36 -13.84 -34.73 15.92
N SER A 37 -12.63 -34.99 16.39
CA SER A 37 -11.48 -34.11 16.28
C SER A 37 -11.30 -33.67 14.83
N THR A 38 -11.77 -32.48 14.52
CA THR A 38 -11.26 -31.75 13.36
C THR A 38 -10.19 -30.81 13.92
N THR A 39 -8.95 -31.16 13.64
CA THR A 39 -7.79 -30.30 13.81
C THR A 39 -8.10 -29.00 13.09
N THR A 40 -8.55 -28.02 13.85
CA THR A 40 -8.60 -26.63 13.36
C THR A 40 -7.15 -26.17 13.30
N GLU A 41 -6.53 -26.33 12.15
CA GLU A 41 -5.35 -25.57 11.83
C GLU A 41 -5.74 -24.09 11.94
N THR A 42 -5.42 -23.49 13.07
CA THR A 42 -5.29 -22.05 13.19
C THR A 42 -4.37 -21.61 12.06
N PRO A 43 -4.79 -20.73 11.15
CA PRO A 43 -3.85 -20.13 10.21
C PRO A 43 -2.77 -19.44 11.04
N ALA A 44 -1.59 -20.04 11.08
CA ALA A 44 -0.41 -19.40 11.63
C ALA A 44 -0.30 -18.04 10.96
N ALA A 45 -0.33 -16.98 11.75
CA ALA A 45 0.03 -15.65 11.28
C ALA A 45 1.38 -15.79 10.56
N PRO A 46 1.54 -15.27 9.34
CA PRO A 46 2.80 -15.36 8.63
C PRO A 46 3.85 -14.54 9.39
N THR A 47 4.57 -15.19 10.28
CA THR A 47 5.83 -14.74 10.84
C THR A 47 6.91 -15.00 9.80
N GLY A 48 6.86 -14.26 8.74
CA GLY A 48 7.89 -14.27 7.71
C GLY A 48 7.67 -13.04 6.89
N GLY A 49 8.50 -12.02 7.10
CA GLY A 49 8.62 -10.97 6.11
C GLY A 49 8.79 -11.66 4.76
N ALA A 50 8.04 -11.23 3.74
CA ALA A 50 8.11 -11.80 2.41
C ALA A 50 9.57 -11.95 2.02
N GLY A 51 10.05 -13.20 1.93
CA GLY A 51 11.46 -13.52 1.74
C GLY A 51 12.06 -12.71 0.59
N VAL A 52 13.35 -12.49 0.64
CA VAL A 52 14.07 -11.84 -0.46
C VAL A 52 13.89 -12.71 -1.70
N ASP A 53 13.13 -12.21 -2.66
CA ASP A 53 12.98 -12.82 -3.98
C ASP A 53 13.30 -11.77 -5.05
N LEU A 54 14.55 -11.77 -5.48
CA LEU A 54 15.03 -10.89 -6.55
C LEU A 54 14.77 -11.46 -7.95
N SER A 55 14.30 -12.70 -8.05
CA SER A 55 13.91 -13.31 -9.33
C SER A 55 12.51 -12.89 -9.77
N ASN A 56 11.64 -12.56 -8.83
CA ASN A 56 10.30 -12.04 -9.12
C ASN A 56 10.40 -10.63 -9.71
N LYS A 57 9.95 -10.48 -10.95
CA LYS A 57 9.91 -9.19 -11.66
C LYS A 57 8.56 -8.48 -11.56
N GLY A 58 7.60 -9.09 -10.88
CA GLY A 58 6.25 -8.56 -10.80
C GLY A 58 5.46 -8.68 -12.10
N ILE A 59 4.32 -8.04 -12.11
CA ILE A 59 3.35 -8.07 -13.22
C ILE A 59 3.15 -6.64 -13.73
N GLY A 60 3.54 -6.41 -14.98
CA GLY A 60 3.42 -5.08 -15.58
C GLY A 60 4.24 -4.93 -16.85
N PRO A 61 4.40 -3.69 -17.32
CA PRO A 61 5.06 -3.39 -18.58
C PRO A 61 6.57 -3.63 -18.54
N VAL A 62 7.22 -3.47 -17.37
CA VAL A 62 8.68 -3.51 -17.24
C VAL A 62 9.15 -4.96 -17.16
N LYS A 63 9.79 -5.45 -18.23
CA LYS A 63 10.39 -6.79 -18.29
C LYS A 63 11.87 -6.78 -17.94
N ALA A 64 12.53 -5.65 -18.19
CA ALA A 64 13.90 -5.35 -17.82
C ALA A 64 14.06 -3.84 -17.67
N VAL A 65 14.84 -3.41 -16.69
CA VAL A 65 15.16 -1.99 -16.53
C VAL A 65 16.15 -1.57 -17.60
N ASN A 66 15.79 -0.57 -18.40
CA ASN A 66 16.62 -0.09 -19.50
C ASN A 66 16.79 1.45 -19.44
N PRO A 67 18.02 1.98 -19.40
CA PRO A 67 19.28 1.24 -19.25
C PRO A 67 19.34 0.51 -17.89
N PRO A 68 20.13 -0.58 -17.79
CA PRO A 68 20.33 -1.28 -16.53
C PRO A 68 20.83 -0.33 -15.41
N LEU A 69 20.52 -0.68 -14.16
CA LEU A 69 21.07 0.06 -13.02
C LEU A 69 22.59 -0.03 -13.03
N GLY A 70 23.26 1.12 -13.12
CA GLY A 70 24.71 1.19 -12.95
C GLY A 70 25.13 0.99 -11.50
N ASN A 71 26.43 0.84 -11.25
CA ASN A 71 26.97 0.73 -9.89
C ASN A 71 26.82 2.05 -9.10
N THR A 72 26.73 3.17 -9.79
CA THR A 72 26.54 4.50 -9.21
C THR A 72 25.13 5.01 -9.45
N VAL A 73 24.60 5.75 -8.48
CA VAL A 73 23.29 6.40 -8.60
C VAL A 73 23.40 7.57 -9.58
N ASP A 74 22.46 7.67 -10.53
CA ASP A 74 22.29 8.89 -11.33
C ASP A 74 21.64 9.96 -10.46
N GLN A 75 22.44 10.90 -9.99
CA GLN A 75 22.01 11.93 -9.05
C GLN A 75 20.98 12.89 -9.66
N ALA A 76 21.09 13.19 -10.96
CA ALA A 76 20.13 14.06 -11.65
C ALA A 76 18.76 13.37 -11.77
N LEU A 77 18.76 12.10 -12.10
CA LEU A 77 17.55 11.29 -12.17
C LEU A 77 16.95 11.05 -10.79
N ALA A 78 17.77 10.79 -9.78
CA ALA A 78 17.35 10.63 -8.39
C ALA A 78 16.69 11.90 -7.84
N ALA A 79 17.22 13.09 -8.16
CA ALA A 79 16.59 14.36 -7.77
C ALA A 79 15.18 14.52 -8.37
N LYS A 80 15.01 14.17 -9.65
CA LYS A 80 13.68 14.14 -10.30
C LYS A 80 12.76 13.14 -9.62
N GLY A 81 13.27 11.95 -9.29
CA GLY A 81 12.53 10.92 -8.58
C GLY A 81 12.08 11.35 -7.19
N GLN A 82 12.91 12.10 -6.47
CA GLN A 82 12.56 12.67 -5.17
C GLN A 82 11.38 13.62 -5.27
N GLU A 83 11.36 14.49 -6.26
CA GLU A 83 10.24 15.41 -6.49
C GLU A 83 8.95 14.66 -6.85
N LEU A 84 9.04 13.65 -7.73
CA LEU A 84 7.91 12.78 -8.07
C LEU A 84 7.38 12.05 -6.84
N PHE A 85 8.29 11.51 -5.99
CA PHE A 85 7.90 10.85 -4.75
C PHE A 85 7.19 11.81 -3.79
N LYS A 86 7.69 13.02 -3.63
CA LYS A 86 7.02 14.04 -2.80
C LYS A 86 5.60 14.33 -3.26
N LEU A 87 5.40 14.46 -4.56
CA LEU A 87 4.11 14.84 -5.14
C LEU A 87 3.09 13.70 -5.09
N ASN A 88 3.52 12.46 -5.38
CA ASN A 88 2.60 11.36 -5.66
C ASN A 88 2.56 10.29 -4.57
N CYS A 89 3.59 10.17 -3.71
CA CYS A 89 3.74 9.01 -2.85
C CYS A 89 3.65 9.32 -1.36
N THR A 90 3.93 10.56 -0.94
CA THR A 90 4.07 10.92 0.50
C THR A 90 2.78 10.88 1.30
N ALA A 91 1.62 10.84 0.63
CA ALA A 91 0.34 10.62 1.28
C ALA A 91 0.29 9.25 1.99
N CYS A 92 0.92 8.22 1.38
CA CYS A 92 0.88 6.85 1.88
C CYS A 92 2.25 6.30 2.29
N HIS A 93 3.36 6.82 1.77
CA HIS A 93 4.71 6.33 2.02
C HIS A 93 5.59 7.38 2.72
N LYS A 94 6.42 6.92 3.63
CA LYS A 94 7.53 7.70 4.20
C LYS A 94 8.84 7.03 3.79
N PRO A 95 9.90 7.79 3.47
CA PRO A 95 11.13 7.22 2.91
C PRO A 95 11.76 6.11 3.75
N THR A 96 11.78 6.28 5.08
CA THR A 96 12.56 5.44 5.99
C THR A 96 11.73 4.69 7.03
N LYS A 97 10.41 4.87 7.06
CA LYS A 97 9.53 4.19 8.02
C LYS A 97 8.19 3.81 7.41
N LYS A 98 7.61 2.72 7.88
CA LYS A 98 6.25 2.33 7.52
C LYS A 98 5.27 3.45 7.93
N PHE A 99 4.31 3.71 7.05
CA PHE A 99 3.17 4.61 7.31
C PHE A 99 1.89 3.85 6.94
N ILE A 100 1.15 4.23 5.90
CA ILE A 100 0.10 3.38 5.34
C ILE A 100 0.78 2.25 4.56
N GLY A 101 1.60 2.61 3.57
CA GLY A 101 2.43 1.67 2.83
C GLY A 101 3.81 1.43 3.47
N PRO A 102 4.57 0.46 2.96
CA PRO A 102 5.92 0.17 3.43
C PRO A 102 6.90 1.30 3.11
N ALA A 103 7.99 1.38 3.89
CA ALA A 103 9.10 2.27 3.58
C ALA A 103 9.88 1.75 2.35
N PRO A 104 10.21 2.62 1.38
CA PRO A 104 11.07 2.25 0.26
C PRO A 104 12.55 2.08 0.62
N LYS A 105 13.00 2.55 1.80
CA LYS A 105 14.38 2.32 2.26
C LYS A 105 14.77 0.85 2.15
N GLY A 106 15.91 0.56 1.51
CA GLY A 106 16.43 -0.79 1.29
C GLY A 106 15.51 -1.69 0.45
N ILE A 107 14.67 -1.12 -0.43
CA ILE A 107 13.71 -1.91 -1.21
C ILE A 107 14.42 -2.83 -2.21
N LEU A 108 15.55 -2.41 -2.76
CA LEU A 108 16.29 -3.19 -3.75
C LEU A 108 17.07 -4.35 -3.15
N GLU A 109 17.24 -4.40 -1.83
CA GLU A 109 17.71 -5.57 -1.11
C GLU A 109 16.66 -6.69 -1.04
N ARG A 110 15.39 -6.35 -1.22
CA ARG A 110 14.24 -7.24 -1.04
C ARG A 110 13.49 -7.56 -2.31
N ARG A 111 13.58 -6.68 -3.32
CA ARG A 111 12.79 -6.76 -4.56
C ARG A 111 13.66 -6.41 -5.77
N SER A 112 13.37 -7.05 -6.90
CA SER A 112 14.02 -6.67 -8.14
C SER A 112 13.62 -5.26 -8.57
N PRO A 113 14.49 -4.55 -9.29
CA PRO A 113 14.17 -3.24 -9.83
C PRO A 113 12.90 -3.24 -10.71
N GLU A 114 12.71 -4.30 -11.49
CA GLU A 114 11.52 -4.48 -12.33
C GLU A 114 10.25 -4.60 -11.50
N TRP A 115 10.30 -5.38 -10.40
CA TRP A 115 9.18 -5.52 -9.49
C TRP A 115 8.77 -4.17 -8.90
N VAL A 116 9.74 -3.38 -8.47
CA VAL A 116 9.49 -2.04 -7.90
C VAL A 116 8.85 -1.12 -8.94
N MET A 117 9.37 -1.09 -10.16
CA MET A 117 8.79 -0.28 -11.24
C MET A 117 7.39 -0.77 -11.62
N ASN A 118 7.17 -2.07 -11.71
CA ASN A 118 5.85 -2.63 -12.00
C ASN A 118 4.84 -2.32 -10.89
N MET A 119 5.26 -2.33 -9.62
CA MET A 119 4.38 -1.92 -8.52
C MET A 119 3.98 -0.45 -8.59
N ILE A 120 4.85 0.42 -9.10
CA ILE A 120 4.55 1.84 -9.31
C ILE A 120 3.60 2.05 -10.50
N LEU A 121 3.83 1.31 -11.60
CA LEU A 121 3.14 1.53 -12.88
C LEU A 121 1.82 0.79 -13.02
N ASN A 122 1.69 -0.35 -12.36
CA ASN A 122 0.56 -1.27 -12.53
C ASN A 122 0.13 -1.91 -11.19
N PRO A 123 -0.15 -1.10 -10.16
CA PRO A 123 -0.42 -1.60 -8.81
C PRO A 123 -1.65 -2.51 -8.74
N GLU A 124 -2.68 -2.28 -9.55
CA GLU A 124 -3.91 -3.07 -9.55
C GLU A 124 -3.64 -4.53 -9.94
N GLU A 125 -2.94 -4.76 -11.04
CA GLU A 125 -2.58 -6.10 -11.50
C GLU A 125 -1.57 -6.77 -10.56
N MET A 126 -0.64 -5.99 -10.02
CA MET A 126 0.28 -6.46 -8.99
C MET A 126 -0.48 -6.98 -7.78
N ILE A 127 -1.38 -6.19 -7.21
CA ILE A 127 -2.20 -6.57 -6.04
C ILE A 127 -3.11 -7.75 -6.38
N ALA A 128 -3.64 -7.83 -7.61
CA ALA A 128 -4.53 -8.91 -8.01
C ALA A 128 -3.80 -10.26 -8.21
N ASN A 129 -2.55 -10.26 -8.66
CA ASN A 129 -1.92 -11.46 -9.18
C ASN A 129 -0.53 -11.77 -8.60
N ASP A 130 0.22 -10.77 -8.10
CA ASP A 130 1.53 -11.02 -7.48
C ASP A 130 1.39 -11.40 -6.00
N PRO A 131 1.98 -12.50 -5.53
CA PRO A 131 1.81 -12.96 -4.16
C PRO A 131 2.41 -12.00 -3.12
N ILE A 132 3.50 -11.31 -3.46
CA ILE A 132 4.14 -10.35 -2.55
C ILE A 132 3.29 -9.09 -2.45
N ALA A 133 2.75 -8.59 -3.55
CA ALA A 133 1.87 -7.41 -3.54
C ALA A 133 0.57 -7.68 -2.77
N LYS A 134 0.00 -8.89 -2.89
CA LYS A 134 -1.14 -9.34 -2.06
C LYS A 134 -0.83 -9.32 -0.57
N GLN A 135 0.34 -9.82 -0.19
CA GLN A 135 0.78 -9.78 1.20
C GLN A 135 0.94 -8.35 1.71
N LEU A 136 1.57 -7.47 0.91
CA LEU A 136 1.74 -6.06 1.27
C LEU A 136 0.40 -5.33 1.40
N LEU A 137 -0.61 -5.68 0.60
CA LEU A 137 -1.97 -5.16 0.75
C LEU A 137 -2.56 -5.55 2.12
N ALA A 138 -2.41 -6.81 2.52
CA ALA A 138 -2.87 -7.27 3.83
C ALA A 138 -2.14 -6.55 4.98
N GLU A 139 -0.82 -6.35 4.85
CA GLU A 139 0.00 -5.60 5.81
C GLU A 139 -0.36 -4.11 5.88
N ALA A 140 -0.95 -3.57 4.82
CA ALA A 140 -1.50 -2.21 4.75
C ALA A 140 -2.97 -2.14 5.18
N ASN A 141 -3.48 -3.16 5.89
CA ASN A 141 -4.88 -3.26 6.33
C ASN A 141 -5.89 -3.12 5.18
N GLY A 142 -5.55 -3.66 4.02
CA GLY A 142 -6.41 -3.61 2.84
C GLY A 142 -6.40 -2.26 2.10
N SER A 143 -5.53 -1.32 2.46
CA SER A 143 -5.38 -0.06 1.73
C SER A 143 -4.59 -0.29 0.44
N PRO A 144 -5.21 -0.25 -0.76
CA PRO A 144 -4.50 -0.50 -2.00
C PRO A 144 -3.59 0.67 -2.38
N MET A 145 -2.50 0.35 -3.06
CA MET A 145 -1.70 1.36 -3.73
C MET A 145 -2.45 1.86 -4.95
N ALA A 146 -2.69 3.18 -5.01
CA ALA A 146 -3.34 3.81 -6.15
C ALA A 146 -2.35 4.02 -7.30
N ASN A 147 -2.80 3.80 -8.52
CA ASN A 147 -2.03 4.11 -9.72
C ASN A 147 -1.87 5.63 -9.85
N GLN A 148 -0.63 6.08 -9.93
CA GLN A 148 -0.31 7.50 -10.08
C GLN A 148 -0.15 7.91 -11.55
N HIS A 149 -0.39 6.99 -12.48
CA HIS A 149 -0.27 7.19 -13.93
C HIS A 149 1.08 7.78 -14.38
N LEU A 150 2.14 7.35 -13.70
CA LEU A 150 3.50 7.73 -14.06
C LEU A 150 3.93 7.03 -15.35
N THR A 151 4.81 7.68 -16.11
CA THR A 151 5.49 7.02 -17.22
C THR A 151 6.59 6.10 -16.72
N GLU A 152 7.08 5.20 -17.58
CA GLU A 152 8.20 4.31 -17.23
C GLU A 152 9.46 5.13 -16.87
N GLU A 153 9.72 6.23 -17.56
CA GLU A 153 10.83 7.14 -17.24
C GLU A 153 10.68 7.79 -15.86
N GLN A 154 9.46 8.16 -15.49
CA GLN A 154 9.17 8.70 -14.16
C GLN A 154 9.30 7.64 -13.07
N ALA A 155 8.81 6.44 -13.31
CA ALA A 155 9.00 5.31 -12.39
C ALA A 155 10.50 4.96 -12.24
N ARG A 156 11.27 5.03 -13.33
CA ARG A 156 12.73 4.88 -13.31
C ARG A 156 13.42 5.96 -12.47
N ALA A 157 12.96 7.19 -12.56
CA ALA A 157 13.47 8.28 -11.72
C ALA A 157 13.20 8.02 -10.22
N VAL A 158 11.98 7.58 -9.88
CA VAL A 158 11.63 7.20 -8.50
C VAL A 158 12.48 6.03 -8.02
N LEU A 159 12.77 5.05 -8.87
CA LEU A 159 13.66 3.93 -8.55
C LEU A 159 15.09 4.42 -8.24
N GLU A 160 15.64 5.39 -8.99
CA GLU A 160 16.95 5.98 -8.67
C GLU A 160 16.94 6.75 -7.35
N TYR A 161 15.85 7.45 -7.04
CA TYR A 161 15.70 8.07 -5.73
C TYR A 161 15.74 7.02 -4.60
N PHE A 162 15.10 5.87 -4.77
CA PHE A 162 15.13 4.82 -3.75
C PHE A 162 16.55 4.31 -3.46
N ARG A 163 17.43 4.30 -4.45
CA ARG A 163 18.84 3.97 -4.29
C ARG A 163 19.62 4.98 -3.42
N THR A 164 19.11 6.19 -3.23
CA THR A 164 19.74 7.19 -2.35
C THR A 164 19.36 7.04 -0.89
N ILE A 165 18.38 6.19 -0.57
CA ILE A 165 17.84 5.99 0.78
C ILE A 165 18.03 4.54 1.28
N GLU A 166 19.02 3.87 0.76
CA GLU A 166 19.44 2.52 1.19
C GLU A 166 20.15 2.52 2.56
#